data_aa8abf3e62fd2b148a491ad006cc55aa
#
_entry.id   aa8abf3e62fd2b148a491ad006cc55aa
#
_cell.length_a   1.000
_cell.length_b   1.000
_cell.length_c   1.000
_cell.angle_alpha   90.00
_cell.angle_beta   90.00
_cell.angle_gamma   90.00
#
_symmetry.space_group_name_H-M   'P 1'
#
loop_
_entity.id
_entity.type
_entity.pdbx_description
1 polymer ?
#
loop_
_entity_poly.entity_id
_entity_poly.type
_entity_poly.pdbx_seq_one_letter_code
_entity_poly.pdbx_strand_id
1 'polypeptide(L)'
;EKGTPVISYDPEGRPGAFRRDIVVQSGGATGKTVLTITGEVLPAEKSFGEMYPVRAGDLMLAWRNVNLGYVPRGGVKSTAIEYYNPTRQPLTLSPVYRDRKPYFDIALSKQRLAPGEKGVMTLSYDLRDNDVWGMLKDSFSLIVNDIPVDVLFSASGVACEDFSGMTPDEKERAPKAVFSSQYHGFGTMKAGGEPKREFTITNQGKEPLRIRDMKLGDRMSTTLDPDRAIAPGETVSFVAMLSTKNAPAGRLMDHIVLILNDPSRPLREIRLAATIVP
;
A
#
# COMPACT_ATOMS: atom_id res chain seq x y z
N GLU A 1 41.03 -32.12 -36.83
CA GLU A 1 41.32 -31.58 -35.50
C GLU A 1 40.05 -31.71 -34.62
N LYS A 2 40.23 -32.16 -33.37
CA LYS A 2 39.14 -32.20 -32.37
C LYS A 2 39.25 -30.95 -31.52
N GLY A 3 38.25 -30.09 -31.57
CA GLY A 3 38.11 -28.93 -30.68
C GLY A 3 37.15 -29.20 -29.55
N THR A 4 37.42 -28.70 -28.35
CA THR A 4 36.52 -28.78 -27.20
C THR A 4 35.96 -27.36 -26.96
N PRO A 5 34.65 -27.12 -27.19
CA PRO A 5 34.04 -25.83 -26.86
C PRO A 5 33.93 -25.67 -25.32
N VAL A 6 34.28 -24.48 -24.84
CA VAL A 6 34.04 -24.09 -23.46
C VAL A 6 32.87 -23.10 -23.45
N ILE A 7 31.88 -23.38 -22.63
CA ILE A 7 30.67 -22.57 -22.51
C ILE A 7 30.57 -22.08 -21.07
N SER A 8 30.39 -20.77 -20.90
CA SER A 8 30.14 -20.15 -19.61
C SER A 8 28.74 -19.54 -19.57
N TYR A 9 28.09 -19.61 -18.43
CA TYR A 9 26.80 -18.95 -18.13
C TYR A 9 27.00 -18.04 -16.93
N ASP A 10 26.58 -16.78 -17.05
CA ASP A 10 26.56 -15.82 -15.96
C ASP A 10 25.19 -15.85 -15.29
N PRO A 11 25.09 -16.34 -14.03
CA PRO A 11 23.85 -16.44 -13.28
C PRO A 11 23.46 -15.15 -12.57
N GLU A 12 24.30 -14.11 -12.54
CA GLU A 12 24.08 -12.91 -11.76
C GLU A 12 22.75 -12.22 -12.10
N GLY A 13 21.90 -11.96 -11.08
CA GLY A 13 20.60 -11.32 -11.24
C GLY A 13 19.53 -12.16 -11.97
N ARG A 14 19.74 -13.45 -12.19
CA ARG A 14 18.83 -14.33 -12.94
C ARG A 14 18.46 -15.61 -12.19
N PRO A 15 17.83 -15.54 -11.02
CA PRO A 15 17.41 -16.73 -10.29
C PRO A 15 16.30 -17.48 -11.02
N GLY A 16 16.28 -18.81 -10.83
CA GLY A 16 15.29 -19.72 -11.38
C GLY A 16 15.85 -20.66 -12.46
N ALA A 17 14.96 -21.48 -13.02
CA ALA A 17 15.32 -22.43 -14.05
C ALA A 17 15.71 -21.72 -15.35
N PHE A 18 16.77 -22.19 -15.98
CA PHE A 18 17.17 -21.69 -17.30
C PHE A 18 17.40 -22.80 -18.31
N ARG A 19 17.15 -22.48 -19.56
CA ARG A 19 17.49 -23.28 -20.74
C ARG A 19 18.13 -22.36 -21.77
N ARG A 20 19.28 -22.78 -22.32
CA ARG A 20 19.99 -22.08 -23.41
C ARG A 20 20.38 -23.07 -24.48
N ASP A 21 20.05 -22.75 -25.73
CA ASP A 21 20.44 -23.52 -26.91
C ASP A 21 21.62 -22.83 -27.61
N ILE A 22 22.69 -23.58 -27.85
CA ILE A 22 23.91 -23.11 -28.47
C ILE A 22 24.07 -23.88 -29.78
N VAL A 23 24.16 -23.14 -30.87
CA VAL A 23 24.36 -23.73 -32.21
C VAL A 23 25.85 -23.80 -32.48
N VAL A 24 26.36 -25.03 -32.62
CA VAL A 24 27.74 -25.30 -33.02
C VAL A 24 27.76 -25.63 -34.53
N GLN A 25 28.54 -24.90 -35.27
CA GLN A 25 28.77 -25.15 -36.73
C GLN A 25 30.24 -25.38 -36.98
N SER A 26 30.60 -26.55 -37.54
CA SER A 26 31.98 -26.84 -37.91
C SER A 26 32.27 -26.35 -39.34
N GLY A 27 33.46 -25.76 -39.55
CA GLY A 27 33.91 -25.31 -40.89
C GLY A 27 34.06 -26.49 -41.84
N GLY A 28 33.21 -26.54 -42.86
CA GLY A 28 33.26 -27.58 -43.90
C GLY A 28 32.15 -28.62 -43.86
N ALA A 29 31.26 -28.60 -42.85
CA ALA A 29 30.10 -29.46 -42.78
C ALA A 29 28.80 -28.66 -42.89
N THR A 30 27.81 -29.20 -43.63
CA THR A 30 26.48 -28.59 -43.79
C THR A 30 25.56 -28.79 -42.58
N GLY A 31 26.08 -29.46 -41.53
CA GLY A 31 25.28 -29.76 -40.31
C GLY A 31 25.49 -28.76 -39.17
N LYS A 32 24.40 -28.35 -38.57
CA LYS A 32 24.40 -27.59 -37.32
C LYS A 32 24.06 -28.54 -36.17
N THR A 33 24.86 -28.51 -35.10
CA THR A 33 24.56 -29.24 -33.86
C THR A 33 24.07 -28.25 -32.82
N VAL A 34 22.94 -28.53 -32.21
CA VAL A 34 22.40 -27.73 -31.11
C VAL A 34 22.75 -28.40 -29.79
N LEU A 35 23.47 -27.69 -28.94
CA LEU A 35 23.73 -28.09 -27.56
C LEU A 35 22.80 -27.31 -26.64
N THR A 36 22.02 -28.02 -25.86
CA THR A 36 21.11 -27.39 -24.85
C THR A 36 21.78 -27.50 -23.48
N ILE A 37 21.87 -26.35 -22.80
CA ILE A 37 22.26 -26.27 -21.39
C ILE A 37 21.05 -25.93 -20.60
N THR A 38 20.77 -26.70 -19.54
CA THR A 38 19.72 -26.46 -18.55
C THR A 38 20.30 -26.44 -17.17
N GLY A 39 19.71 -25.64 -16.30
CA GLY A 39 20.11 -25.57 -14.88
C GLY A 39 19.11 -24.76 -14.09
N GLU A 40 19.36 -24.65 -12.81
CA GLU A 40 18.62 -23.80 -11.89
C GLU A 40 19.59 -22.89 -11.15
N VAL A 41 19.33 -21.59 -11.20
CA VAL A 41 20.08 -20.57 -10.46
C VAL A 41 19.36 -20.35 -9.13
N LEU A 42 19.99 -20.73 -8.03
CA LEU A 42 19.46 -20.46 -6.71
C LEU A 42 19.56 -18.95 -6.41
N PRO A 43 18.52 -18.35 -5.78
CA PRO A 43 18.61 -16.97 -5.32
C PRO A 43 19.80 -16.81 -4.39
N ALA A 44 20.52 -15.70 -4.51
CA ALA A 44 21.57 -15.36 -3.54
C ALA A 44 20.95 -15.21 -2.14
N GLU A 45 21.62 -15.77 -1.13
CA GLU A 45 21.20 -15.53 0.26
C GLU A 45 21.35 -14.04 0.59
N LYS A 46 20.25 -13.45 1.08
CA LYS A 46 20.27 -12.05 1.52
C LYS A 46 21.14 -11.91 2.77
N SER A 47 21.99 -10.90 2.76
CA SER A 47 22.72 -10.52 3.97
C SER A 47 21.75 -10.02 5.07
N PHE A 48 22.18 -10.05 6.33
CA PHE A 48 21.37 -9.51 7.43
C PHE A 48 21.00 -8.03 7.21
N GLY A 49 21.91 -7.24 6.62
CA GLY A 49 21.63 -5.84 6.28
C GLY A 49 20.54 -5.66 5.23
N GLU A 50 20.42 -6.58 4.29
CA GLU A 50 19.34 -6.58 3.27
C GLU A 50 18.01 -7.10 3.83
N MET A 51 18.05 -8.04 4.80
CA MET A 51 16.84 -8.52 5.47
C MET A 51 16.31 -7.53 6.49
N TYR A 52 17.17 -6.78 7.16
CA TYR A 52 16.85 -5.84 8.23
C TYR A 52 17.47 -4.45 7.98
N PRO A 53 16.99 -3.73 6.95
CA PRO A 53 17.59 -2.45 6.52
C PRO A 53 17.29 -1.28 7.46
N VAL A 54 16.34 -1.42 8.38
CA VAL A 54 15.95 -0.35 9.31
C VAL A 54 16.70 -0.51 10.62
N ARG A 55 17.40 0.53 11.04
CA ARG A 55 18.06 0.60 12.35
C ARG A 55 17.26 1.48 13.30
N ALA A 56 17.00 0.97 14.50
CA ALA A 56 16.36 1.67 15.60
C ALA A 56 17.24 1.50 16.86
N GLY A 57 18.18 2.43 17.05
CA GLY A 57 19.29 2.23 18.01
C GLY A 57 20.10 1.01 17.62
N ASP A 58 20.26 0.10 18.57
CA ASP A 58 20.98 -1.18 18.40
C ASP A 58 20.14 -2.27 17.74
N LEU A 59 18.82 -2.05 17.57
CA LEU A 59 17.92 -3.01 16.96
C LEU A 59 17.89 -2.86 15.44
N MET A 60 17.76 -3.96 14.73
CA MET A 60 17.51 -3.98 13.29
C MET A 60 16.12 -4.53 12.99
N LEU A 61 15.39 -3.93 12.02
CA LEU A 61 14.03 -4.34 11.64
C LEU A 61 13.91 -4.49 10.13
N ALA A 62 12.99 -5.36 9.70
CA ALA A 62 12.72 -5.61 8.28
C ALA A 62 12.03 -4.42 7.59
N TRP A 63 11.14 -3.71 8.28
CA TRP A 63 10.33 -2.63 7.72
C TRP A 63 10.17 -1.46 8.70
N ARG A 64 10.02 -0.25 8.14
CA ARG A 64 9.69 0.97 8.88
C ARG A 64 8.22 1.36 8.74
N ASN A 65 7.66 1.14 7.55
CA ASN A 65 6.30 1.50 7.22
C ASN A 65 5.58 0.28 6.67
N VAL A 66 4.39 0.01 7.18
CA VAL A 66 3.58 -1.11 6.73
C VAL A 66 2.19 -0.65 6.34
N ASN A 67 1.67 -1.26 5.27
CA ASN A 67 0.31 -1.04 4.84
C ASN A 67 -0.45 -2.37 4.93
N LEU A 68 -1.48 -2.39 5.76
CA LEU A 68 -2.35 -3.55 5.94
C LEU A 68 -3.40 -3.70 4.83
N GLY A 69 -3.49 -2.72 3.92
CA GLY A 69 -4.51 -2.72 2.87
C GLY A 69 -5.91 -2.50 3.42
N TYR A 70 -6.88 -3.21 2.87
CA TYR A 70 -8.26 -3.12 3.37
C TYR A 70 -8.43 -3.89 4.68
N VAL A 71 -8.94 -3.20 5.70
CA VAL A 71 -9.23 -3.72 7.03
C VAL A 71 -10.73 -3.88 7.16
N PRO A 72 -11.25 -5.10 7.32
CA PRO A 72 -12.69 -5.33 7.38
C PRO A 72 -13.28 -4.75 8.67
N ARG A 73 -14.37 -4.01 8.57
CA ARG A 73 -15.16 -3.63 9.74
C ARG A 73 -15.76 -4.87 10.40
N GLY A 74 -15.81 -4.88 11.72
CA GLY A 74 -16.22 -6.05 12.49
C GLY A 74 -15.18 -7.17 12.54
N GLY A 75 -13.96 -6.93 12.04
CA GLY A 75 -12.87 -7.91 11.98
C GLY A 75 -11.55 -7.39 12.52
N VAL A 76 -10.55 -8.25 12.45
CA VAL A 76 -9.16 -7.95 12.83
C VAL A 76 -8.26 -8.17 11.63
N LYS A 77 -7.35 -7.25 11.40
CA LYS A 77 -6.27 -7.45 10.44
C LYS A 77 -4.92 -7.12 11.04
N SER A 78 -3.96 -8.03 10.86
CA SER A 78 -2.62 -7.87 11.41
C SER A 78 -1.55 -8.10 10.36
N THR A 79 -0.37 -7.59 10.64
CA THR A 79 0.85 -7.82 9.88
C THR A 79 2.03 -7.93 10.83
N ALA A 80 3.12 -8.53 10.36
CA ALA A 80 4.30 -8.80 11.17
C ALA A 80 5.52 -8.05 10.64
N ILE A 81 6.34 -7.52 11.56
CA ILE A 81 7.65 -6.95 11.29
C ILE A 81 8.67 -7.79 12.06
N GLU A 82 9.57 -8.44 11.36
CA GLU A 82 10.69 -9.10 12.02
C GLU A 82 11.68 -8.07 12.55
N TYR A 83 12.22 -8.35 13.73
CA TYR A 83 13.32 -7.60 14.32
C TYR A 83 14.44 -8.53 14.81
N TYR A 84 15.66 -7.99 14.86
CA TYR A 84 16.87 -8.74 15.09
C TYR A 84 17.84 -7.97 16.00
N ASN A 85 18.46 -8.67 16.96
CA ASN A 85 19.53 -8.11 17.77
C ASN A 85 20.90 -8.46 17.17
N PRO A 86 21.58 -7.52 16.46
CA PRO A 86 22.90 -7.76 15.89
C PRO A 86 24.03 -7.62 16.89
N THR A 87 23.74 -7.22 18.12
CA THR A 87 24.76 -6.89 19.13
C THR A 87 25.21 -8.13 19.89
N ARG A 88 26.25 -7.97 20.71
CA ARG A 88 26.74 -9.02 21.64
C ARG A 88 26.11 -8.93 23.02
N GLN A 89 25.19 -8.00 23.23
CA GLN A 89 24.49 -7.77 24.50
C GLN A 89 22.99 -8.03 24.33
N PRO A 90 22.28 -8.44 25.39
CA PRO A 90 20.83 -8.51 25.35
C PRO A 90 20.20 -7.13 25.12
N LEU A 91 19.10 -7.08 24.39
CA LEU A 91 18.29 -5.87 24.19
C LEU A 91 16.92 -6.02 24.84
N THR A 92 16.45 -4.97 25.50
CA THR A 92 15.05 -4.85 25.96
C THR A 92 14.30 -3.90 25.06
N LEU A 93 13.01 -4.19 24.79
CA LEU A 93 12.18 -3.47 23.83
C LEU A 93 10.82 -3.16 24.40
N SER A 94 10.34 -1.94 24.17
CA SER A 94 8.93 -1.58 24.37
C SER A 94 8.45 -0.62 23.30
N PRO A 95 7.19 -0.76 22.79
CA PRO A 95 6.61 0.16 21.84
C PRO A 95 6.05 1.40 22.57
N VAL A 96 6.14 2.56 21.90
CA VAL A 96 5.57 3.83 22.36
C VAL A 96 4.64 4.37 21.29
N TYR A 97 3.35 4.39 21.58
CA TYR A 97 2.34 4.96 20.69
C TYR A 97 2.45 6.48 20.67
N ARG A 98 2.43 7.09 19.50
CA ARG A 98 2.39 8.55 19.37
C ARG A 98 1.02 9.12 19.75
N ASP A 99 -0.03 8.41 19.28
CA ASP A 99 -1.44 8.68 19.60
C ASP A 99 -2.15 7.31 19.68
N ARG A 100 -2.43 6.86 20.92
CA ARG A 100 -2.99 5.53 21.11
C ARG A 100 -4.47 5.51 20.74
N LYS A 101 -4.79 4.74 19.69
CA LYS A 101 -6.16 4.45 19.29
C LYS A 101 -6.63 3.12 19.89
N PRO A 102 -7.91 3.00 20.27
CA PRO A 102 -8.43 1.76 20.86
C PRO A 102 -8.40 0.57 19.89
N TYR A 103 -8.38 0.83 18.61
CA TYR A 103 -8.39 -0.16 17.55
C TYR A 103 -6.99 -0.51 16.99
N PHE A 104 -5.91 0.13 17.46
CA PHE A 104 -4.56 -0.16 17.00
C PHE A 104 -3.71 -0.72 18.13
N ASP A 105 -3.13 -1.90 17.90
CA ASP A 105 -2.28 -2.56 18.89
C ASP A 105 -0.95 -3.05 18.31
N ILE A 106 0.06 -3.12 19.18
CA ILE A 106 1.42 -3.56 18.90
C ILE A 106 1.80 -4.63 19.91
N ALA A 107 1.98 -5.87 19.43
CA ALA A 107 2.44 -6.99 20.24
C ALA A 107 3.86 -7.40 19.86
N LEU A 108 4.74 -7.56 20.84
CA LEU A 108 6.09 -8.11 20.65
C LEU A 108 6.10 -9.57 21.05
N SER A 109 6.60 -10.46 20.18
CA SER A 109 6.80 -11.88 20.53
C SER A 109 7.85 -12.06 21.64
N LYS A 110 8.79 -11.11 21.74
CA LYS A 110 9.83 -11.05 22.76
C LYS A 110 10.13 -9.60 23.09
N GLN A 111 10.03 -9.25 24.38
CA GLN A 111 10.45 -7.94 24.89
C GLN A 111 11.94 -7.89 25.25
N ARG A 112 12.59 -9.05 25.37
CA ARG A 112 14.01 -9.20 25.60
C ARG A 112 14.59 -10.16 24.57
N LEU A 113 15.64 -9.73 23.86
CA LEU A 113 16.36 -10.53 22.88
C LEU A 113 17.78 -10.79 23.35
N ALA A 114 18.20 -12.03 23.30
CA ALA A 114 19.59 -12.39 23.43
C ALA A 114 20.41 -11.93 22.20
N PRO A 115 21.74 -11.91 22.30
CA PRO A 115 22.61 -11.67 21.14
C PRO A 115 22.29 -12.59 19.97
N GLY A 116 22.13 -12.03 18.76
CA GLY A 116 21.81 -12.78 17.54
C GLY A 116 20.38 -13.30 17.46
N GLU A 117 19.52 -12.95 18.40
CA GLU A 117 18.14 -13.44 18.44
C GLU A 117 17.20 -12.59 17.58
N LYS A 118 16.18 -13.25 17.04
CA LYS A 118 15.10 -12.65 16.27
C LYS A 118 13.80 -12.63 17.08
N GLY A 119 12.95 -11.66 16.76
CA GLY A 119 11.59 -11.59 17.24
C GLY A 119 10.64 -11.06 16.16
N VAL A 120 9.36 -11.04 16.48
CA VAL A 120 8.30 -10.56 15.61
C VAL A 120 7.45 -9.54 16.35
N MET A 121 7.29 -8.38 15.75
CA MET A 121 6.36 -7.33 16.17
C MET A 121 5.11 -7.45 15.30
N THR A 122 3.97 -7.74 15.92
CA THR A 122 2.68 -7.82 15.26
C THR A 122 1.95 -6.49 15.43
N LEU A 123 1.59 -5.87 14.32
CA LEU A 123 0.76 -4.67 14.27
C LEU A 123 -0.65 -5.09 13.87
N SER A 124 -1.66 -4.67 14.64
CA SER A 124 -3.05 -5.08 14.44
C SER A 124 -3.99 -3.91 14.41
N TYR A 125 -4.92 -3.91 13.45
CA TYR A 125 -6.15 -3.11 13.51
C TYR A 125 -7.31 -4.04 13.90
N ASP A 126 -7.95 -3.77 15.03
CA ASP A 126 -9.11 -4.48 15.54
C ASP A 126 -10.35 -3.56 15.45
N LEU A 127 -11.20 -3.84 14.47
CA LEU A 127 -12.41 -3.04 14.22
C LEU A 127 -13.70 -3.75 14.66
N ARG A 128 -13.60 -4.80 15.51
CA ARG A 128 -14.79 -5.55 15.96
C ARG A 128 -15.77 -4.69 16.75
N ASP A 129 -15.23 -3.85 17.64
CA ASP A 129 -16.01 -2.98 18.53
C ASP A 129 -15.84 -1.48 18.21
N ASN A 130 -15.30 -1.18 17.01
CA ASN A 130 -14.99 0.18 16.62
C ASN A 130 -15.65 0.55 15.29
N ASP A 131 -16.52 1.58 15.34
CA ASP A 131 -17.20 2.10 14.16
C ASP A 131 -16.33 3.12 13.41
N VAL A 132 -15.27 2.63 12.76
CA VAL A 132 -14.31 3.44 12.01
C VAL A 132 -14.40 3.13 10.52
N TRP A 133 -14.39 4.17 9.69
CA TRP A 133 -14.35 4.08 8.25
C TRP A 133 -13.15 4.84 7.67
N GLY A 134 -12.69 4.42 6.49
CA GLY A 134 -11.72 5.13 5.69
C GLY A 134 -10.28 4.93 6.13
N MET A 135 -9.44 5.94 5.93
CA MET A 135 -8.00 5.85 6.15
C MET A 135 -7.63 5.69 7.61
N LEU A 136 -6.94 4.60 7.91
CA LEU A 136 -6.26 4.34 9.19
C LEU A 136 -4.79 4.75 9.04
N LYS A 137 -4.29 5.54 9.98
CA LYS A 137 -2.87 5.95 10.04
C LYS A 137 -2.46 6.06 11.49
N ASP A 138 -1.50 5.24 11.88
CA ASP A 138 -0.96 5.21 13.24
C ASP A 138 0.56 5.24 13.18
N SER A 139 1.15 5.90 14.17
CA SER A 139 2.59 6.05 14.28
C SER A 139 3.05 5.68 15.68
N PHE A 140 4.22 5.08 15.76
CA PHE A 140 4.83 4.66 17.01
C PHE A 140 6.35 4.71 16.90
N SER A 141 7.01 4.68 18.05
CA SER A 141 8.46 4.50 18.15
C SER A 141 8.77 3.33 19.09
N LEU A 142 10.03 3.08 19.31
CA LEU A 142 10.49 2.05 20.24
C LEU A 142 11.37 2.68 21.33
N ILE A 143 11.38 2.05 22.50
CA ILE A 143 12.41 2.23 23.50
C ILE A 143 13.27 0.96 23.45
N VAL A 144 14.57 1.12 23.32
CA VAL A 144 15.56 0.04 23.30
C VAL A 144 16.53 0.28 24.46
N ASN A 145 16.64 -0.67 25.39
CA ASN A 145 17.44 -0.54 26.62
C ASN A 145 17.16 0.78 27.37
N ASP A 146 15.89 1.07 27.59
CA ASP A 146 15.39 2.29 28.26
C ASP A 146 15.73 3.62 27.55
N ILE A 147 16.25 3.56 26.31
CA ILE A 147 16.57 4.73 25.49
C ILE A 147 15.53 4.83 24.35
N PRO A 148 14.79 5.96 24.27
CA PRO A 148 13.91 6.20 23.11
C PRO A 148 14.73 6.28 21.82
N VAL A 149 14.30 5.56 20.78
CA VAL A 149 14.96 5.62 19.47
C VAL A 149 14.35 6.72 18.59
N ASP A 150 15.19 7.44 17.86
CA ASP A 150 14.76 8.48 16.92
C ASP A 150 14.34 7.87 15.56
N VAL A 151 13.43 6.90 15.61
CA VAL A 151 12.83 6.30 14.41
C VAL A 151 11.32 6.24 14.61
N LEU A 152 10.59 6.89 13.70
CA LEU A 152 9.15 6.82 13.66
C LEU A 152 8.73 5.70 12.72
N PHE A 153 7.98 4.74 13.24
CA PHE A 153 7.32 3.68 12.48
C PHE A 153 5.90 4.08 12.15
N SER A 154 5.35 3.55 11.07
CA SER A 154 3.95 3.79 10.72
C SER A 154 3.25 2.53 10.26
N ALA A 155 1.98 2.42 10.66
CA ALA A 155 1.02 1.47 10.14
C ALA A 155 -0.09 2.24 9.41
N SER A 156 -0.58 1.70 8.32
CA SER A 156 -1.71 2.26 7.59
C SER A 156 -2.63 1.17 7.07
N GLY A 157 -3.88 1.54 6.82
CA GLY A 157 -4.90 0.66 6.25
C GLY A 157 -6.12 1.47 5.82
N VAL A 158 -7.12 0.78 5.31
CA VAL A 158 -8.41 1.38 4.95
C VAL A 158 -9.53 0.55 5.56
N ALA A 159 -10.23 1.12 6.53
CA ALA A 159 -11.42 0.51 7.10
C ALA A 159 -12.56 0.54 6.06
N CYS A 160 -13.09 -0.62 5.70
CA CYS A 160 -14.18 -0.79 4.74
C CYS A 160 -15.06 -1.99 5.12
N GLU A 161 -16.09 -2.29 4.33
CA GLU A 161 -16.88 -3.51 4.50
C GLU A 161 -16.01 -4.77 4.41
N ASP A 162 -16.46 -5.84 5.04
CA ASP A 162 -15.84 -7.15 4.88
C ASP A 162 -16.35 -7.83 3.59
N PHE A 163 -15.49 -7.93 2.61
CA PHE A 163 -15.77 -8.61 1.34
C PHE A 163 -15.16 -10.01 1.25
N SER A 164 -14.55 -10.50 2.33
CA SER A 164 -13.77 -11.75 2.33
C SER A 164 -14.64 -12.99 2.11
N GLY A 165 -15.87 -12.96 2.61
CA GLY A 165 -16.84 -14.05 2.51
C GLY A 165 -17.63 -14.10 1.21
N MET A 166 -17.48 -13.15 0.29
CA MET A 166 -18.26 -13.08 -0.95
C MET A 166 -17.94 -14.24 -1.90
N THR A 167 -18.99 -14.91 -2.36
CA THR A 167 -18.92 -15.90 -3.43
C THR A 167 -18.59 -15.26 -4.79
N PRO A 168 -18.14 -16.01 -5.80
CA PRO A 168 -17.91 -15.50 -7.15
C PRO A 168 -19.14 -14.80 -7.75
N ASP A 169 -20.33 -15.35 -7.56
CA ASP A 169 -21.59 -14.78 -8.06
C ASP A 169 -21.94 -13.45 -7.38
N GLU A 170 -21.71 -13.35 -6.06
CA GLU A 170 -21.91 -12.10 -5.33
C GLU A 170 -20.91 -11.02 -5.79
N LYS A 171 -19.65 -11.39 -6.03
CA LYS A 171 -18.64 -10.47 -6.59
C LYS A 171 -19.00 -9.99 -7.99
N GLU A 172 -19.57 -10.87 -8.83
CA GLU A 172 -20.02 -10.49 -10.18
C GLU A 172 -21.22 -9.53 -10.16
N ARG A 173 -22.13 -9.70 -9.20
CA ARG A 173 -23.31 -8.83 -9.04
C ARG A 173 -23.01 -7.55 -8.25
N ALA A 174 -21.95 -7.54 -7.48
CA ALA A 174 -21.60 -6.42 -6.59
C ALA A 174 -21.63 -5.08 -7.32
N PRO A 175 -21.89 -3.98 -6.60
CA PRO A 175 -21.83 -2.65 -7.18
C PRO A 175 -20.43 -2.35 -7.69
N LYS A 176 -20.35 -1.60 -8.79
CA LYS A 176 -19.08 -1.22 -9.42
C LYS A 176 -19.10 0.25 -9.80
N ALA A 177 -18.34 1.04 -9.05
CA ALA A 177 -18.26 2.48 -9.26
C ALA A 177 -17.30 2.85 -10.39
N VAL A 178 -17.80 3.53 -11.40
CA VAL A 178 -17.01 4.12 -12.49
C VAL A 178 -17.17 5.63 -12.47
N PHE A 179 -16.04 6.33 -12.31
CA PHE A 179 -16.00 7.79 -12.29
C PHE A 179 -15.59 8.33 -13.66
N SER A 180 -16.17 9.46 -14.10
CA SER A 180 -15.73 10.16 -15.32
C SER A 180 -14.26 10.58 -15.23
N SER A 181 -13.82 10.98 -14.05
CA SER A 181 -12.44 11.30 -13.70
C SER A 181 -12.29 11.27 -12.18
N GLN A 182 -11.07 11.13 -11.69
CA GLN A 182 -10.74 11.25 -10.27
C GLN A 182 -9.73 12.38 -9.99
N TYR A 183 -9.40 13.16 -11.00
CA TYR A 183 -8.51 14.31 -10.90
C TYR A 183 -8.94 15.43 -11.83
N HIS A 184 -8.80 16.69 -11.35
CA HIS A 184 -8.87 17.87 -12.20
C HIS A 184 -7.90 18.95 -11.71
N GLY A 185 -7.13 19.51 -12.65
CA GLY A 185 -6.27 20.66 -12.41
C GLY A 185 -6.86 21.91 -13.06
N PHE A 186 -7.07 22.96 -12.26
CA PHE A 186 -7.60 24.25 -12.73
C PHE A 186 -6.53 25.15 -13.37
N GLY A 187 -5.26 24.71 -13.40
CA GLY A 187 -4.15 25.54 -13.90
C GLY A 187 -3.76 26.64 -12.91
N THR A 188 -3.26 27.75 -13.45
CA THR A 188 -2.78 28.91 -12.67
C THR A 188 -3.89 29.92 -12.46
N MET A 189 -4.06 30.38 -11.22
CA MET A 189 -5.09 31.36 -10.84
C MET A 189 -4.68 32.18 -9.63
N LYS A 190 -5.36 33.32 -9.41
CA LYS A 190 -5.24 34.11 -8.18
C LYS A 190 -6.03 33.45 -7.04
N ALA A 191 -5.57 33.68 -5.80
CA ALA A 191 -6.32 33.29 -4.61
C ALA A 191 -7.66 34.04 -4.51
N GLY A 192 -8.63 33.47 -3.75
CA GLY A 192 -9.89 34.11 -3.40
C GLY A 192 -11.12 33.53 -4.09
N GLY A 193 -10.95 32.66 -5.10
CA GLY A 193 -12.04 32.01 -5.82
C GLY A 193 -12.42 30.62 -5.28
N GLU A 194 -13.45 30.06 -5.87
CA GLU A 194 -13.91 28.70 -5.61
C GLU A 194 -14.17 27.97 -6.94
N PRO A 195 -13.09 27.61 -7.69
CA PRO A 195 -13.21 26.87 -8.92
C PRO A 195 -13.91 25.54 -8.69
N LYS A 196 -14.74 25.14 -9.67
CA LYS A 196 -15.60 23.97 -9.58
C LYS A 196 -15.49 23.08 -10.80
N ARG A 197 -15.66 21.78 -10.60
CA ARG A 197 -15.68 20.78 -11.66
C ARG A 197 -16.82 19.82 -11.45
N GLU A 198 -17.53 19.51 -12.52
CA GLU A 198 -18.53 18.45 -12.54
C GLU A 198 -17.87 17.10 -12.80
N PHE A 199 -18.30 16.10 -12.04
CA PHE A 199 -17.94 14.71 -12.17
C PHE A 199 -19.20 13.84 -12.23
N THR A 200 -19.05 12.63 -12.73
CA THR A 200 -20.10 11.62 -12.68
C THR A 200 -19.62 10.35 -12.02
N ILE A 201 -20.55 9.66 -11.37
CA ILE A 201 -20.39 8.29 -10.88
C ILE A 201 -21.45 7.44 -11.57
N THR A 202 -21.03 6.39 -12.24
CA THR A 202 -21.92 5.38 -12.82
C THR A 202 -21.79 4.07 -12.07
N ASN A 203 -22.90 3.48 -11.65
CA ASN A 203 -22.90 2.14 -11.11
C ASN A 203 -22.99 1.09 -12.24
N GLN A 204 -21.87 0.47 -12.59
CA GLN A 204 -21.82 -0.61 -13.60
C GLN A 204 -22.05 -2.00 -13.01
N GLY A 205 -22.34 -2.12 -11.72
CA GLY A 205 -22.72 -3.37 -11.07
C GLY A 205 -24.19 -3.69 -11.23
N LYS A 206 -24.60 -4.81 -10.62
CA LYS A 206 -26.00 -5.30 -10.62
C LYS A 206 -26.71 -5.03 -9.29
N GLU A 207 -26.00 -4.58 -8.27
CA GLU A 207 -26.53 -4.23 -6.95
C GLU A 207 -26.36 -2.71 -6.70
N PRO A 208 -27.18 -2.09 -5.81
CA PRO A 208 -27.09 -0.65 -5.53
C PRO A 208 -25.72 -0.25 -4.97
N LEU A 209 -25.12 0.77 -5.58
CA LEU A 209 -23.89 1.38 -5.09
C LEU A 209 -24.22 2.37 -3.97
N ARG A 210 -23.50 2.27 -2.85
CA ARG A 210 -23.65 3.14 -1.68
C ARG A 210 -22.33 3.75 -1.26
N ILE A 211 -22.37 4.98 -0.84
CA ILE A 211 -21.27 5.64 -0.15
C ILE A 211 -21.41 5.28 1.34
N ARG A 212 -20.40 4.69 1.94
CA ARG A 212 -20.37 4.29 3.34
C ARG A 212 -19.75 5.35 4.24
N ASP A 213 -18.83 6.11 3.68
CA ASP A 213 -18.22 7.25 4.34
C ASP A 213 -17.73 8.25 3.28
N MET A 214 -17.81 9.53 3.60
CA MET A 214 -17.30 10.61 2.77
C MET A 214 -16.55 11.61 3.64
N LYS A 215 -15.27 11.80 3.36
CA LYS A 215 -14.44 12.81 4.02
C LYS A 215 -14.00 13.84 3.01
N LEU A 216 -14.24 15.09 3.35
CA LEU A 216 -13.80 16.24 2.58
C LEU A 216 -12.50 16.78 3.17
N GLY A 217 -11.56 17.14 2.31
CA GLY A 217 -10.42 17.96 2.71
C GLY A 217 -10.88 19.35 3.17
N ASP A 218 -10.03 20.06 3.90
CA ASP A 218 -10.37 21.34 4.54
C ASP A 218 -10.85 22.42 3.56
N ARG A 219 -10.45 22.30 2.28
CA ARG A 219 -10.76 23.25 1.22
C ARG A 219 -11.74 22.71 0.18
N MET A 220 -12.30 21.51 0.45
CA MET A 220 -13.23 20.87 -0.48
C MET A 220 -14.68 21.06 -0.06
N SER A 221 -15.53 21.24 -1.05
CA SER A 221 -16.99 21.12 -0.92
C SER A 221 -17.56 20.35 -2.11
N THR A 222 -18.74 19.75 -1.95
CA THR A 222 -19.37 18.97 -3.02
C THR A 222 -20.89 18.98 -2.93
N THR A 223 -21.54 18.75 -4.06
CA THR A 223 -22.98 18.49 -4.14
C THR A 223 -23.33 16.99 -4.13
N LEU A 224 -22.32 16.11 -4.00
CA LEU A 224 -22.55 14.67 -3.90
C LEU A 224 -23.29 14.36 -2.59
N ASP A 225 -24.45 13.73 -2.71
CA ASP A 225 -25.23 13.25 -1.58
C ASP A 225 -24.73 11.85 -1.16
N PRO A 226 -24.10 11.71 0.02
CA PRO A 226 -23.58 10.42 0.45
C PRO A 226 -24.69 9.43 0.84
N ASP A 227 -25.89 9.88 1.17
CA ASP A 227 -27.00 9.03 1.61
C ASP A 227 -27.77 8.41 0.43
N ARG A 228 -27.57 8.98 -0.77
CA ARG A 228 -28.22 8.50 -1.98
C ARG A 228 -27.60 7.21 -2.49
N ALA A 229 -28.39 6.14 -2.59
CA ALA A 229 -27.99 4.94 -3.32
C ALA A 229 -28.08 5.18 -4.84
N ILE A 230 -27.10 4.66 -5.59
CA ILE A 230 -27.04 4.73 -7.06
C ILE A 230 -27.47 3.38 -7.60
N ALA A 231 -28.59 3.33 -8.30
CA ALA A 231 -29.15 2.10 -8.84
C ALA A 231 -28.23 1.45 -9.91
N PRO A 232 -28.36 0.15 -10.20
CA PRO A 232 -27.65 -0.48 -11.31
C PRO A 232 -27.87 0.25 -12.63
N GLY A 233 -26.79 0.57 -13.34
CA GLY A 233 -26.80 1.34 -14.60
C GLY A 233 -27.02 2.85 -14.44
N GLU A 234 -27.36 3.35 -13.27
CA GLU A 234 -27.58 4.77 -13.02
C GLU A 234 -26.27 5.56 -13.04
N THR A 235 -26.35 6.78 -13.58
CA THR A 235 -25.28 7.78 -13.53
C THR A 235 -25.73 8.99 -12.73
N VAL A 236 -24.97 9.38 -11.74
CA VAL A 236 -25.20 10.57 -10.90
C VAL A 236 -24.13 11.61 -11.19
N SER A 237 -24.54 12.84 -11.51
CA SER A 237 -23.66 14.00 -11.63
C SER A 237 -23.54 14.71 -10.28
N PHE A 238 -22.36 15.22 -9.98
CA PHE A 238 -22.09 16.06 -8.83
C PHE A 238 -20.97 17.06 -9.12
N VAL A 239 -20.94 18.14 -8.37
CA VAL A 239 -19.92 19.17 -8.48
C VAL A 239 -18.99 19.08 -7.28
N ALA A 240 -17.68 19.09 -7.53
CA ALA A 240 -16.64 19.28 -6.52
C ALA A 240 -16.04 20.67 -6.68
N MET A 241 -15.80 21.35 -5.56
CA MET A 241 -15.32 22.73 -5.50
C MET A 241 -14.06 22.79 -4.63
N LEU A 242 -13.08 23.61 -5.04
CA LEU A 242 -11.83 23.83 -4.31
C LEU A 242 -11.77 25.30 -3.84
N SER A 243 -11.85 25.55 -2.55
CA SER A 243 -11.68 26.90 -2.02
C SER A 243 -10.22 27.35 -2.08
N THR A 244 -9.96 28.41 -2.85
CA THR A 244 -8.63 29.04 -2.91
C THR A 244 -8.56 30.28 -2.00
N LYS A 245 -9.58 30.52 -1.17
CA LYS A 245 -9.62 31.64 -0.24
C LYS A 245 -8.44 31.57 0.74
N ASN A 246 -7.70 32.67 0.84
CA ASN A 246 -6.49 32.77 1.69
C ASN A 246 -5.46 31.65 1.41
N ALA A 247 -5.43 31.09 0.20
CA ALA A 247 -4.41 30.12 -0.17
C ALA A 247 -3.07 30.82 -0.41
N PRO A 248 -1.96 30.30 0.13
CA PRO A 248 -0.64 30.84 -0.17
C PRO A 248 -0.28 30.60 -1.64
N ALA A 249 0.64 31.40 -2.17
CA ALA A 249 1.21 31.15 -3.49
C ALA A 249 1.89 29.79 -3.55
N GLY A 250 1.72 29.07 -4.69
CA GLY A 250 2.27 27.74 -4.90
C GLY A 250 1.21 26.71 -5.29
N ARG A 251 1.59 25.44 -5.27
CA ARG A 251 0.69 24.34 -5.60
C ARG A 251 -0.30 24.07 -4.46
N LEU A 252 -1.57 24.20 -4.78
CA LEU A 252 -2.68 23.82 -3.92
C LEU A 252 -3.30 22.52 -4.46
N MET A 253 -3.53 21.55 -3.59
CA MET A 253 -4.24 20.32 -3.93
C MET A 253 -5.02 19.86 -2.70
N ASP A 254 -6.26 19.46 -2.90
CA ASP A 254 -7.09 18.88 -1.87
C ASP A 254 -8.01 17.81 -2.48
N HIS A 255 -8.73 17.04 -1.64
CA HIS A 255 -9.39 15.82 -2.09
C HIS A 255 -10.70 15.53 -1.34
N ILE A 256 -11.53 14.72 -1.98
CA ILE A 256 -12.69 14.04 -1.39
C ILE A 256 -12.33 12.55 -1.33
N VAL A 257 -12.44 11.95 -0.14
CA VAL A 257 -12.26 10.51 0.07
C VAL A 257 -13.63 9.87 0.22
N LEU A 258 -13.90 8.83 -0.56
CA LEU A 258 -15.12 8.04 -0.51
C LEU A 258 -14.81 6.61 -0.14
N ILE A 259 -15.58 6.05 0.79
CA ILE A 259 -15.62 4.61 1.06
C ILE A 259 -16.93 4.08 0.48
N LEU A 260 -16.81 3.12 -0.41
CA LEU A 260 -17.91 2.55 -1.17
C LEU A 260 -18.11 1.08 -0.82
N ASN A 261 -19.32 0.55 -1.07
CA ASN A 261 -19.60 -0.88 -1.02
C ASN A 261 -19.18 -1.62 -2.33
N ASP A 262 -18.24 -1.07 -3.08
CA ASP A 262 -17.61 -1.70 -4.26
C ASP A 262 -16.45 -2.60 -3.80
N PRO A 263 -16.55 -3.93 -3.84
CA PRO A 263 -15.51 -4.83 -3.33
C PRO A 263 -14.22 -4.78 -4.16
N SER A 264 -14.31 -4.33 -5.42
CA SER A 264 -13.12 -4.22 -6.28
C SER A 264 -12.23 -3.04 -5.91
N ARG A 265 -12.84 -1.94 -5.48
CA ARG A 265 -12.16 -0.70 -5.09
C ARG A 265 -12.98 0.08 -4.07
N PRO A 266 -13.04 -0.33 -2.81
CA PRO A 266 -13.84 0.35 -1.80
C PRO A 266 -13.37 1.78 -1.50
N LEU A 267 -12.09 2.10 -1.64
CA LEU A 267 -11.57 3.46 -1.49
C LEU A 267 -11.51 4.18 -2.84
N ARG A 268 -12.10 5.37 -2.91
CA ARG A 268 -11.98 6.31 -4.03
C ARG A 268 -11.53 7.67 -3.52
N GLU A 269 -10.72 8.34 -4.32
CA GLU A 269 -10.23 9.68 -4.01
C GLU A 269 -10.41 10.57 -5.23
N ILE A 270 -11.12 11.71 -5.06
CA ILE A 270 -11.28 12.73 -6.10
C ILE A 270 -10.41 13.91 -5.69
N ARG A 271 -9.48 14.29 -6.55
CA ARG A 271 -8.49 15.34 -6.29
C ARG A 271 -8.73 16.55 -7.18
N LEU A 272 -8.73 17.73 -6.57
CA LEU A 272 -8.68 19.01 -7.26
C LEU A 272 -7.36 19.71 -6.96
N ALA A 273 -6.78 20.34 -7.98
CA ALA A 273 -5.52 21.07 -7.83
C ALA A 273 -5.54 22.39 -8.59
N ALA A 274 -4.80 23.39 -8.06
CA ALA A 274 -4.55 24.67 -8.70
C ALA A 274 -3.12 25.14 -8.39
N THR A 275 -2.58 26.03 -9.20
CA THR A 275 -1.36 26.78 -8.90
C THR A 275 -1.74 28.21 -8.57
N ILE A 276 -1.52 28.62 -7.33
CA ILE A 276 -1.88 29.95 -6.85
C ILE A 276 -0.73 30.92 -7.14
N VAL A 277 -1.06 32.01 -7.79
CA VAL A 277 -0.12 33.13 -8.03
C VAL A 277 -0.54 34.36 -7.23
N PRO A 278 0.40 35.27 -6.94
CA PRO A 278 0.13 36.52 -6.24
C PRO A 278 -0.94 37.40 -6.86
#